data_3f93c66bbddff37694ffce480bff1b8e
#
_entry.id   3f93c66bbddff37694ffce480bff1b8e
#
_cell.length_a   1.000
_cell.length_b   1.000
_cell.length_c   1.000
_cell.angle_alpha   90.00
_cell.angle_beta   90.00
_cell.angle_gamma   90.00
#
_symmetry.space_group_name_H-M   'P 1'
#
loop_
_entity.id
_entity.type
_entity.pdbx_description
1 polymer ?
#
loop_
_entity_poly.entity_id
_entity_poly.type
_entity_poly.pdbx_seq_one_letter_code
_entity_poly.pdbx_strand_id
1 'polypeptide(L)'
;MDFDQFKIQVVDEMRERFPALDIGIQAVSKLQGESYTGLAVSPAGSNVAATMNLDYVYKRVEDGMPMETALHNIEKQVAEIAGSMPQFDTRALMDYGQMKEKLTIQMIPIAGNEEKLSEIPHRAVEDMALVYRFEMESNEQGSASILVTNNMLQTYDITADQLHSDAIEAAPENHPATLRNMNEVLRDMMGDAAGMFLPDEPSPIWVATVEGGQNGACIIQYPDFLDQAAETLGGDFYVLPSSIHEVLCIADDGSMELSHLEEMVRTINETEVAPADRLSDNVFHYDSEEHIFENARTFEAREAARVEAMLADEPAGVMEADTITMLLVEPNEHPKVIEAKTGLEDLQQLVGGFIEVVYPFGDPVGLIVNEEGKINGLPLNRALRDENNEVYDVIAGSFLVTGLTEDSFGSLTPEQVGKFEELFHQPEAFVKMGRSIMAIPIPDEALQSREAVKAAEEIGGKPKHKRPEHDGH
;
A
#
# COMPACT_ATOMS: atom_id res chain seq x y z
N MET A 1 36.67 -14.91 25.71
CA MET A 1 37.22 -15.12 24.33
C MET A 1 36.58 -14.07 23.47
N ASP A 2 37.36 -13.30 22.70
CA ASP A 2 36.81 -12.36 21.77
C ASP A 2 36.34 -13.05 20.46
N PHE A 3 35.62 -12.31 19.63
CA PHE A 3 35.04 -12.88 18.40
C PHE A 3 36.10 -13.33 17.40
N ASP A 4 37.24 -12.65 17.32
CA ASP A 4 38.31 -13.07 16.41
C ASP A 4 38.94 -14.38 16.82
N GLN A 5 39.18 -14.61 18.12
CA GLN A 5 39.66 -15.86 18.68
C GLN A 5 38.62 -16.99 18.44
N PHE A 6 37.33 -16.69 18.60
CA PHE A 6 36.25 -17.62 18.32
C PHE A 6 36.26 -18.07 16.86
N LYS A 7 36.34 -17.14 15.91
CA LYS A 7 36.40 -17.42 14.46
C LYS A 7 37.58 -18.36 14.13
N ILE A 8 38.76 -17.99 14.62
CA ILE A 8 39.97 -18.81 14.36
C ILE A 8 39.79 -20.22 14.88
N GLN A 9 39.32 -20.38 16.13
CA GLN A 9 39.13 -21.70 16.72
C GLN A 9 38.09 -22.52 15.95
N VAL A 10 36.96 -21.94 15.55
CA VAL A 10 35.93 -22.61 14.75
C VAL A 10 36.48 -23.07 13.41
N VAL A 11 37.22 -22.24 12.70
CA VAL A 11 37.79 -22.62 11.40
C VAL A 11 38.80 -23.73 11.53
N ASP A 12 39.71 -23.66 12.50
CA ASP A 12 40.74 -24.66 12.70
C ASP A 12 40.13 -26.04 13.07
N GLU A 13 39.19 -26.04 14.01
CA GLU A 13 38.48 -27.26 14.42
C GLU A 13 37.66 -27.89 13.26
N MET A 14 36.97 -27.08 12.49
CA MET A 14 36.17 -27.58 11.37
C MET A 14 37.03 -28.09 10.21
N ARG A 15 38.17 -27.45 9.91
CA ARG A 15 39.13 -27.93 8.92
C ARG A 15 39.76 -29.28 9.32
N GLU A 16 40.05 -29.48 10.60
CA GLU A 16 40.56 -30.72 11.10
C GLU A 16 39.53 -31.86 10.97
N ARG A 17 38.26 -31.57 11.27
CA ARG A 17 37.17 -32.57 11.22
C ARG A 17 36.68 -32.86 9.81
N PHE A 18 36.79 -31.91 8.90
CA PHE A 18 36.32 -32.03 7.52
C PHE A 18 37.42 -31.70 6.50
N PRO A 19 38.49 -32.49 6.41
CA PRO A 19 39.66 -32.20 5.56
C PRO A 19 39.37 -32.23 4.04
N ALA A 20 38.19 -32.72 3.63
CA ALA A 20 37.73 -32.73 2.24
C ALA A 20 36.95 -31.47 1.83
N LEU A 21 36.73 -30.55 2.77
CA LEU A 21 35.99 -29.29 2.53
C LEU A 21 36.94 -28.09 2.62
N ASP A 22 36.68 -27.11 1.78
CA ASP A 22 37.25 -25.78 1.93
C ASP A 22 36.37 -24.99 2.91
N ILE A 23 36.97 -24.62 4.06
CA ILE A 23 36.25 -23.91 5.13
C ILE A 23 36.99 -22.62 5.43
N GLY A 24 36.25 -21.51 5.47
CA GLY A 24 36.79 -20.18 5.69
C GLY A 24 35.79 -19.19 6.27
N ILE A 25 36.27 -18.00 6.56
CA ILE A 25 35.41 -16.90 7.00
C ILE A 25 35.07 -16.01 5.80
N GLN A 26 33.83 -15.64 5.68
CA GLN A 26 33.34 -14.73 4.66
C GLN A 26 32.39 -13.72 5.29
N ALA A 27 32.51 -12.44 4.93
CA ALA A 27 31.48 -11.45 5.22
C ALA A 27 30.29 -11.72 4.30
N VAL A 28 29.11 -11.90 4.88
CA VAL A 28 27.87 -12.12 4.15
C VAL A 28 27.01 -10.88 4.32
N SER A 29 26.72 -10.21 3.20
CA SER A 29 25.78 -9.08 3.15
C SER A 29 24.48 -9.61 2.55
N LYS A 30 23.39 -9.53 3.31
CA LYS A 30 22.05 -9.87 2.82
C LYS A 30 21.34 -8.60 2.34
N LEU A 31 20.45 -8.77 1.38
CA LEU A 31 19.45 -7.76 1.10
C LEU A 31 18.51 -7.68 2.32
N GLN A 32 18.19 -6.48 2.78
CA GLN A 32 17.28 -6.20 3.91
C GLN A 32 17.68 -6.85 5.25
N GLY A 33 18.89 -7.30 5.39
CA GLY A 33 19.33 -7.98 6.61
C GLY A 33 20.63 -7.42 7.14
N GLU A 34 20.90 -7.68 8.42
CA GLU A 34 22.20 -7.41 9.00
C GLU A 34 23.26 -8.23 8.27
N SER A 35 24.37 -7.55 7.89
CA SER A 35 25.56 -8.25 7.44
C SER A 35 26.09 -9.11 8.59
N TYR A 36 26.52 -10.31 8.30
CA TYR A 36 27.08 -11.20 9.32
C TYR A 36 28.37 -11.85 8.86
N THR A 37 29.15 -12.31 9.82
CA THR A 37 30.32 -13.15 9.56
C THR A 37 29.89 -14.58 9.35
N GLY A 38 30.05 -15.07 8.12
CA GLY A 38 29.70 -16.45 7.74
C GLY A 38 30.88 -17.40 7.86
N LEU A 39 30.64 -18.62 8.36
CA LEU A 39 31.50 -19.76 8.10
C LEU A 39 31.14 -20.31 6.72
N ALA A 40 31.98 -20.04 5.73
CA ALA A 40 31.81 -20.58 4.37
C ALA A 40 32.31 -22.01 4.31
N VAL A 41 31.51 -22.91 3.79
CA VAL A 41 31.78 -24.33 3.63
C VAL A 41 31.56 -24.71 2.17
N SER A 42 32.57 -25.27 1.50
CA SER A 42 32.47 -25.73 0.12
C SER A 42 33.22 -27.00 -0.12
N PRO A 43 32.88 -27.85 -1.11
CA PRO A 43 33.72 -28.91 -1.57
C PRO A 43 35.07 -28.39 -2.08
N ALA A 44 36.15 -29.11 -1.88
CA ALA A 44 37.48 -28.69 -2.32
C ALA A 44 37.49 -28.37 -3.83
N GLY A 45 37.87 -27.12 -4.17
CA GLY A 45 37.91 -26.62 -5.54
C GLY A 45 36.55 -26.20 -6.12
N SER A 46 35.50 -26.11 -5.30
CA SER A 46 34.21 -25.55 -5.70
C SER A 46 34.22 -24.03 -5.57
N ASN A 47 33.55 -23.34 -6.52
CA ASN A 47 33.30 -21.88 -6.44
C ASN A 47 32.01 -21.56 -5.70
N VAL A 48 31.27 -22.58 -5.23
CA VAL A 48 30.02 -22.41 -4.48
C VAL A 48 30.24 -22.84 -3.03
N ALA A 49 29.90 -21.96 -2.11
CA ALA A 49 29.97 -22.21 -0.67
C ALA A 49 28.61 -21.96 -0.03
N ALA A 50 28.20 -22.82 0.87
CA ALA A 50 27.14 -22.52 1.82
C ALA A 50 27.73 -21.75 3.01
N THR A 51 26.96 -20.84 3.60
CA THR A 51 27.41 -20.03 4.72
C THR A 51 26.51 -20.19 5.93
N MET A 52 27.14 -20.30 7.11
CA MET A 52 26.49 -20.34 8.42
C MET A 52 26.80 -19.06 9.19
N ASN A 53 25.80 -18.46 9.84
CA ASN A 53 25.97 -17.24 10.63
C ASN A 53 26.73 -17.53 11.94
N LEU A 54 27.97 -17.05 12.03
CA LEU A 54 28.81 -17.19 13.23
C LEU A 54 28.50 -16.15 14.30
N ASP A 55 28.00 -14.95 13.94
CA ASP A 55 27.66 -13.91 14.90
C ASP A 55 26.57 -14.40 15.84
N TYR A 56 25.56 -15.10 15.31
CA TYR A 56 24.50 -15.72 16.11
C TYR A 56 25.03 -16.79 17.07
N VAL A 57 25.95 -17.64 16.60
CA VAL A 57 26.52 -18.69 17.46
C VAL A 57 27.41 -18.08 18.53
N TYR A 58 28.21 -17.05 18.18
CA TYR A 58 29.06 -16.34 19.12
C TYR A 58 28.27 -15.64 20.23
N LYS A 59 27.18 -14.96 19.89
CA LYS A 59 26.29 -14.36 20.87
C LYS A 59 25.77 -15.34 21.90
N ARG A 60 25.41 -16.54 21.47
CA ARG A 60 25.01 -17.62 22.41
C ARG A 60 26.14 -18.09 23.31
N VAL A 61 27.40 -18.05 22.82
CA VAL A 61 28.58 -18.36 23.64
C VAL A 61 28.82 -17.26 24.66
N GLU A 62 28.64 -15.97 24.29
CA GLU A 62 28.69 -14.87 25.24
C GLU A 62 27.59 -14.97 26.30
N ASP A 63 26.39 -15.44 25.92
CA ASP A 63 25.24 -15.66 26.81
C ASP A 63 25.43 -16.94 27.71
N GLY A 64 26.58 -17.62 27.63
CA GLY A 64 26.92 -18.71 28.52
C GLY A 64 26.86 -20.12 27.92
N MET A 65 26.66 -20.27 26.61
CA MET A 65 26.79 -21.59 25.96
C MET A 65 28.24 -22.06 26.03
N PRO A 66 28.53 -23.32 26.51
CA PRO A 66 29.87 -23.86 26.47
C PRO A 66 30.42 -23.93 25.03
N MET A 67 31.69 -23.55 24.86
CA MET A 67 32.37 -23.61 23.55
C MET A 67 32.30 -24.99 22.90
N GLU A 68 32.45 -26.05 23.67
CA GLU A 68 32.35 -27.44 23.20
C GLU A 68 30.95 -27.72 22.58
N THR A 69 29.89 -27.20 23.19
CA THR A 69 28.53 -27.31 22.67
C THR A 69 28.35 -26.50 21.38
N ALA A 70 28.92 -25.32 21.32
CA ALA A 70 28.91 -24.48 20.11
C ALA A 70 29.61 -25.19 18.94
N LEU A 71 30.82 -25.73 19.18
CA LEU A 71 31.57 -26.47 18.17
C LEU A 71 30.83 -27.74 17.71
N HIS A 72 30.19 -28.48 18.62
CA HIS A 72 29.36 -29.62 18.24
C HIS A 72 28.17 -29.26 17.37
N ASN A 73 27.48 -28.15 17.68
CA ASN A 73 26.37 -27.67 16.87
C ASN A 73 26.85 -27.24 15.48
N ILE A 74 27.98 -26.53 15.40
CA ILE A 74 28.59 -26.12 14.12
C ILE A 74 29.00 -27.38 13.32
N GLU A 75 29.63 -28.36 13.93
CA GLU A 75 30.01 -29.62 13.30
C GLU A 75 28.80 -30.32 12.67
N LYS A 76 27.69 -30.42 13.42
CA LYS A 76 26.46 -31.01 12.91
C LYS A 76 25.93 -30.28 11.69
N GLN A 77 25.90 -28.95 11.73
CA GLN A 77 25.46 -28.13 10.60
C GLN A 77 26.39 -28.22 9.38
N VAL A 78 27.73 -28.25 9.61
CA VAL A 78 28.71 -28.46 8.54
C VAL A 78 28.52 -29.84 7.89
N ALA A 79 28.25 -30.88 8.67
CA ALA A 79 27.98 -32.23 8.15
C ALA A 79 26.66 -32.25 7.33
N GLU A 80 25.61 -31.58 7.78
CA GLU A 80 24.34 -31.45 7.08
C GLU A 80 24.53 -30.68 5.75
N ILE A 81 25.25 -29.55 5.78
CA ILE A 81 25.62 -28.77 4.60
C ILE A 81 26.38 -29.66 3.61
N ALA A 82 27.42 -30.36 4.07
CA ALA A 82 28.24 -31.23 3.22
C ALA A 82 27.44 -32.37 2.58
N GLY A 83 26.42 -32.89 3.28
CA GLY A 83 25.54 -33.95 2.78
C GLY A 83 24.44 -33.47 1.83
N SER A 84 24.06 -32.22 1.92
CA SER A 84 22.95 -31.61 1.14
C SER A 84 23.43 -30.65 0.05
N MET A 85 24.74 -30.43 -0.10
CA MET A 85 25.24 -29.51 -1.13
C MET A 85 24.85 -30.00 -2.52
N PRO A 86 24.07 -29.20 -3.26
CA PRO A 86 23.78 -29.52 -4.65
C PRO A 86 25.08 -29.47 -5.46
N GLN A 87 25.29 -30.48 -6.30
CA GLN A 87 26.37 -30.44 -7.28
C GLN A 87 25.97 -29.51 -8.45
N PHE A 88 26.25 -28.23 -8.30
CA PHE A 88 26.04 -27.29 -9.39
C PHE A 88 27.08 -27.55 -10.50
N ASP A 89 26.61 -27.75 -11.72
CA ASP A 89 27.48 -27.59 -12.90
C ASP A 89 27.83 -26.12 -13.05
N THR A 90 29.00 -25.75 -12.52
CA THR A 90 29.48 -24.34 -12.59
C THR A 90 29.65 -23.87 -14.05
N ARG A 91 29.66 -24.75 -15.04
CA ARG A 91 29.69 -24.38 -16.46
C ARG A 91 28.31 -23.90 -16.93
N ALA A 92 27.23 -24.47 -16.39
CA ALA A 92 25.89 -23.98 -16.67
C ALA A 92 25.69 -22.54 -16.19
N LEU A 93 26.32 -22.18 -15.05
CA LEU A 93 26.30 -20.81 -14.52
C LEU A 93 27.01 -19.78 -15.43
N MET A 94 27.83 -20.22 -16.38
CA MET A 94 28.53 -19.36 -17.33
C MET A 94 27.78 -19.21 -18.65
N ASP A 95 26.69 -19.94 -18.84
CA ASP A 95 25.87 -19.92 -20.06
C ASP A 95 24.55 -19.17 -19.79
N TYR A 96 24.49 -17.91 -20.23
CA TYR A 96 23.30 -17.10 -20.04
C TYR A 96 22.05 -17.71 -20.72
N GLY A 97 22.21 -18.40 -21.85
CA GLY A 97 21.10 -19.05 -22.55
C GLY A 97 20.37 -20.09 -21.69
N GLN A 98 21.13 -20.78 -20.79
CA GLN A 98 20.54 -21.72 -19.83
C GLN A 98 20.04 -21.02 -18.55
N MET A 99 20.71 -19.94 -18.16
CA MET A 99 20.38 -19.24 -16.92
C MET A 99 19.16 -18.34 -17.06
N LYS A 100 18.91 -17.75 -18.22
CA LYS A 100 17.79 -16.81 -18.41
C LYS A 100 16.41 -17.45 -18.15
N GLU A 101 16.25 -18.74 -18.44
CA GLU A 101 15.01 -19.49 -18.16
C GLU A 101 14.74 -19.67 -16.65
N LYS A 102 15.77 -19.46 -15.82
CA LYS A 102 15.70 -19.55 -14.35
C LYS A 102 15.56 -18.18 -13.68
N LEU A 103 15.39 -17.13 -14.47
CA LEU A 103 15.25 -15.78 -13.94
C LEU A 103 13.95 -15.65 -13.14
N THR A 104 14.10 -15.02 -11.99
CA THR A 104 13.02 -14.56 -11.15
C THR A 104 13.31 -13.11 -10.72
N ILE A 105 12.30 -12.44 -10.27
CA ILE A 105 12.39 -11.06 -9.79
C ILE A 105 11.98 -10.97 -8.32
N GLN A 106 12.52 -9.97 -7.63
CA GLN A 106 12.19 -9.70 -6.24
C GLN A 106 12.08 -8.19 -6.03
N MET A 107 11.07 -7.75 -5.29
CA MET A 107 10.98 -6.38 -4.80
C MET A 107 11.68 -6.25 -3.46
N ILE A 108 12.42 -5.16 -3.28
CA ILE A 108 13.06 -4.79 -2.02
C ILE A 108 12.92 -3.28 -1.78
N PRO A 109 12.95 -2.78 -0.55
CA PRO A 109 13.02 -1.35 -0.31
C PRO A 109 14.35 -0.77 -0.83
N ILE A 110 14.33 0.46 -1.33
CA ILE A 110 15.56 1.20 -1.65
C ILE A 110 16.25 1.62 -0.36
N ALA A 111 15.46 2.11 0.60
CA ALA A 111 15.97 2.56 1.88
C ALA A 111 16.70 1.42 2.63
N GLY A 112 17.95 1.68 3.01
CA GLY A 112 18.82 0.71 3.68
C GLY A 112 19.50 -0.32 2.77
N ASN A 113 19.25 -0.28 1.44
CA ASN A 113 19.91 -1.15 0.46
C ASN A 113 20.73 -0.37 -0.58
N GLU A 114 20.93 0.93 -0.43
CA GLU A 114 21.53 1.82 -1.43
C GLU A 114 22.94 1.35 -1.85
N GLU A 115 23.77 0.97 -0.88
CA GLU A 115 25.13 0.46 -1.14
C GLU A 115 25.06 -0.83 -1.98
N LYS A 116 24.18 -1.76 -1.60
CA LYS A 116 24.03 -3.03 -2.29
C LYS A 116 23.45 -2.87 -3.69
N LEU A 117 22.48 -1.98 -3.85
CA LEU A 117 21.88 -1.66 -5.15
C LEU A 117 22.92 -1.09 -6.13
N SER A 118 23.96 -0.38 -5.65
CA SER A 118 25.04 0.11 -6.51
C SER A 118 25.86 -1.02 -7.16
N GLU A 119 25.89 -2.21 -6.56
CA GLU A 119 26.66 -3.39 -7.01
C GLU A 119 25.87 -4.34 -7.90
N ILE A 120 24.55 -4.20 -7.96
CA ILE A 120 23.65 -5.12 -8.67
C ILE A 120 22.78 -4.39 -9.69
N PRO A 121 22.40 -5.04 -10.80
CA PRO A 121 21.40 -4.51 -11.70
C PRO A 121 20.04 -4.44 -11.00
N HIS A 122 19.38 -3.30 -11.11
CA HIS A 122 18.06 -3.07 -10.50
C HIS A 122 17.27 -2.03 -11.30
N ARG A 123 15.96 -1.98 -11.07
CA ARG A 123 15.08 -0.89 -11.52
C ARG A 123 14.33 -0.31 -10.33
N ALA A 124 14.33 1.01 -10.24
CA ALA A 124 13.52 1.69 -9.24
C ALA A 124 12.03 1.62 -9.63
N VAL A 125 11.20 1.35 -8.64
CA VAL A 125 9.73 1.37 -8.69
C VAL A 125 9.27 2.10 -7.45
N GLU A 126 9.03 3.38 -7.57
CA GLU A 126 8.73 4.28 -6.46
C GLU A 126 9.85 4.26 -5.39
N ASP A 127 9.55 3.93 -4.13
CA ASP A 127 10.52 3.77 -3.05
C ASP A 127 11.11 2.35 -2.96
N MET A 128 10.76 1.51 -3.92
CA MET A 128 11.18 0.11 -4.02
C MET A 128 12.14 -0.10 -5.18
N ALA A 129 12.84 -1.21 -5.18
CA ALA A 129 13.71 -1.65 -6.28
C ALA A 129 13.39 -3.09 -6.69
N LEU A 130 13.26 -3.29 -7.98
CA LEU A 130 13.19 -4.61 -8.59
C LEU A 130 14.61 -5.14 -8.80
N VAL A 131 14.92 -6.29 -8.24
CA VAL A 131 16.21 -7.00 -8.38
C VAL A 131 16.00 -8.38 -9.00
N TYR A 132 17.07 -8.95 -9.54
CA TYR A 132 17.00 -10.16 -10.36
C TYR A 132 17.75 -11.31 -9.70
N ARG A 133 17.18 -12.52 -9.78
CA ARG A 133 17.77 -13.72 -9.22
C ARG A 133 17.66 -14.87 -10.24
N PHE A 134 18.62 -15.79 -10.16
CA PHE A 134 18.48 -17.10 -10.81
C PHE A 134 18.02 -18.12 -9.76
N GLU A 135 16.90 -18.76 -9.96
CA GLU A 135 16.48 -19.88 -9.14
C GLU A 135 17.21 -21.15 -9.57
N MET A 136 17.88 -21.78 -8.61
CA MET A 136 18.73 -22.94 -8.91
C MET A 136 18.03 -24.27 -8.64
N GLU A 137 17.43 -24.40 -7.49
CA GLU A 137 16.63 -25.55 -7.07
C GLU A 137 15.60 -25.10 -6.04
N SER A 138 14.38 -25.63 -6.16
CA SER A 138 13.35 -25.49 -5.14
C SER A 138 12.92 -26.89 -4.70
N ASN A 139 12.92 -27.14 -3.39
CA ASN A 139 12.44 -28.39 -2.81
C ASN A 139 11.73 -28.12 -1.47
N GLU A 140 11.15 -29.16 -0.86
CA GLU A 140 10.44 -29.04 0.42
C GLU A 140 11.29 -28.46 1.58
N GLN A 141 12.60 -28.38 1.43
CA GLN A 141 13.55 -27.89 2.43
C GLN A 141 13.97 -26.43 2.20
N GLY A 142 13.60 -25.83 1.04
CA GLY A 142 13.85 -24.45 0.68
C GLY A 142 14.21 -24.25 -0.79
N SER A 143 14.34 -23.00 -1.20
CA SER A 143 14.80 -22.59 -2.53
C SER A 143 16.23 -22.05 -2.46
N ALA A 144 17.08 -22.45 -3.40
CA ALA A 144 18.41 -21.88 -3.58
C ALA A 144 18.36 -20.92 -4.78
N SER A 145 18.77 -19.67 -4.59
CA SER A 145 18.80 -18.68 -5.65
C SER A 145 20.08 -17.84 -5.60
N ILE A 146 20.50 -17.34 -6.76
CA ILE A 146 21.69 -16.51 -6.93
C ILE A 146 21.25 -15.12 -7.31
N LEU A 147 21.62 -14.11 -6.51
CA LEU A 147 21.40 -12.70 -6.84
C LEU A 147 22.29 -12.32 -8.04
N VAL A 148 21.69 -11.74 -9.07
CA VAL A 148 22.42 -11.27 -10.27
C VAL A 148 23.24 -10.04 -9.91
N THR A 149 24.51 -10.02 -10.32
CA THR A 149 25.44 -8.92 -10.04
C THR A 149 25.87 -8.23 -11.35
N ASN A 150 26.35 -6.99 -11.26
CA ASN A 150 26.89 -6.26 -12.41
C ASN A 150 28.08 -7.00 -13.08
N ASN A 151 28.87 -7.75 -12.30
CA ASN A 151 29.96 -8.58 -12.85
C ASN A 151 29.42 -9.75 -13.69
N MET A 152 28.26 -10.31 -13.33
CA MET A 152 27.62 -11.38 -14.12
C MET A 152 27.13 -10.84 -15.45
N LEU A 153 26.59 -9.63 -15.53
CA LEU A 153 26.20 -9.00 -16.79
C LEU A 153 27.39 -8.87 -17.75
N GLN A 154 28.55 -8.45 -17.23
CA GLN A 154 29.80 -8.38 -18.01
C GLN A 154 30.24 -9.76 -18.50
N THR A 155 30.13 -10.79 -17.67
CA THR A 155 30.51 -12.16 -18.02
C THR A 155 29.59 -12.74 -19.10
N TYR A 156 28.31 -12.42 -19.04
CA TYR A 156 27.29 -12.87 -20.00
C TYR A 156 27.24 -12.01 -21.28
N ASP A 157 27.95 -10.90 -21.31
CA ASP A 157 27.91 -9.89 -22.40
C ASP A 157 26.48 -9.42 -22.70
N ILE A 158 25.70 -9.12 -21.66
CA ILE A 158 24.34 -8.60 -21.74
C ILE A 158 24.20 -7.24 -21.04
N THR A 159 23.20 -6.49 -21.44
CA THR A 159 22.83 -5.22 -20.78
C THR A 159 21.84 -5.45 -19.63
N ALA A 160 21.70 -4.46 -18.74
CA ALA A 160 20.68 -4.48 -17.71
C ALA A 160 19.24 -4.47 -18.29
N ASP A 161 19.04 -3.83 -19.45
CA ASP A 161 17.74 -3.83 -20.14
C ASP A 161 17.40 -5.19 -20.72
N GLN A 162 18.40 -5.91 -21.27
CA GLN A 162 18.21 -7.28 -21.73
C GLN A 162 17.87 -8.21 -20.56
N LEU A 163 18.63 -8.12 -19.45
CA LEU A 163 18.32 -8.87 -18.22
C LEU A 163 16.89 -8.62 -17.74
N HIS A 164 16.47 -7.35 -17.72
CA HIS A 164 15.12 -6.99 -17.29
C HIS A 164 14.06 -7.63 -18.20
N SER A 165 14.22 -7.47 -19.51
CA SER A 165 13.27 -8.03 -20.47
C SER A 165 13.12 -9.55 -20.33
N ASP A 166 14.27 -10.27 -20.25
CA ASP A 166 14.28 -11.72 -20.08
C ASP A 166 13.68 -12.14 -18.72
N ALA A 167 13.92 -11.35 -17.66
CA ALA A 167 13.41 -11.65 -16.31
C ALA A 167 11.89 -11.43 -16.21
N ILE A 168 11.35 -10.37 -16.82
CA ILE A 168 9.91 -10.09 -16.85
C ILE A 168 9.16 -11.15 -17.66
N GLU A 169 9.79 -11.73 -18.69
CA GLU A 169 9.24 -12.84 -19.48
C GLU A 169 9.26 -14.16 -18.68
N ALA A 170 10.38 -14.48 -18.01
CA ALA A 170 10.57 -15.76 -17.34
C ALA A 170 9.90 -15.85 -15.95
N ALA A 171 9.85 -14.75 -15.20
CA ALA A 171 9.40 -14.77 -13.81
C ALA A 171 7.96 -15.26 -13.62
N PRO A 172 6.97 -14.87 -14.46
CA PRO A 172 5.60 -15.38 -14.32
C PRO A 172 5.46 -16.88 -14.61
N GLU A 173 6.33 -17.43 -15.46
CA GLU A 173 6.35 -18.88 -15.74
C GLU A 173 6.94 -19.68 -14.59
N ASN A 174 7.99 -19.13 -13.95
CA ASN A 174 8.66 -19.77 -12.81
C ASN A 174 7.85 -19.63 -11.51
N HIS A 175 7.17 -18.49 -11.33
CA HIS A 175 6.36 -18.16 -10.17
C HIS A 175 5.04 -17.52 -10.59
N PRO A 176 4.01 -18.34 -10.93
CA PRO A 176 2.71 -17.82 -11.35
C PRO A 176 2.08 -16.90 -10.29
N ALA A 177 1.51 -15.80 -10.74
CA ALA A 177 0.80 -14.87 -9.88
C ALA A 177 -0.51 -15.46 -9.35
N THR A 178 -0.85 -15.11 -8.14
CA THR A 178 -2.13 -15.44 -7.53
C THR A 178 -2.77 -14.18 -6.94
N LEU A 179 -4.07 -13.99 -7.18
CA LEU A 179 -4.89 -12.95 -6.57
C LEU A 179 -6.09 -13.63 -5.92
N ARG A 180 -6.18 -13.56 -4.59
CA ARG A 180 -7.20 -14.29 -3.83
C ARG A 180 -7.86 -13.39 -2.79
N ASN A 181 -9.17 -13.56 -2.61
CA ASN A 181 -9.86 -12.85 -1.55
C ASN A 181 -9.31 -13.24 -0.16
N MET A 182 -9.14 -12.28 0.74
CA MET A 182 -8.60 -12.50 2.08
C MET A 182 -9.38 -13.60 2.84
N ASN A 183 -10.70 -13.65 2.69
CA ASN A 183 -11.50 -14.67 3.36
C ASN A 183 -11.20 -16.09 2.85
N GLU A 184 -10.80 -16.24 1.58
CA GLU A 184 -10.37 -17.54 1.03
C GLU A 184 -9.02 -17.95 1.61
N VAL A 185 -8.07 -17.02 1.68
CA VAL A 185 -6.75 -17.27 2.28
C VAL A 185 -6.90 -17.67 3.75
N LEU A 186 -7.72 -16.96 4.51
CA LEU A 186 -7.98 -17.28 5.91
C LEU A 186 -8.72 -18.62 6.08
N ARG A 187 -9.64 -18.97 5.17
CA ARG A 187 -10.29 -20.30 5.20
C ARG A 187 -9.29 -21.43 5.01
N ASP A 188 -8.35 -21.27 4.09
CA ASP A 188 -7.32 -22.29 3.88
C ASP A 188 -6.39 -22.42 5.10
N MET A 189 -6.07 -21.33 5.77
CA MET A 189 -5.23 -21.34 6.99
C MET A 189 -5.95 -21.90 8.22
N MET A 190 -7.24 -21.59 8.40
CA MET A 190 -8.02 -21.97 9.58
C MET A 190 -8.74 -23.32 9.44
N GLY A 191 -8.86 -23.85 8.22
CA GLY A 191 -9.58 -25.09 7.94
C GLY A 191 -11.05 -25.04 8.40
N ASP A 192 -11.53 -26.11 9.03
CA ASP A 192 -12.94 -26.24 9.47
C ASP A 192 -13.38 -25.15 10.48
N ALA A 193 -12.45 -24.48 11.15
CA ALA A 193 -12.76 -23.42 12.10
C ALA A 193 -13.19 -22.11 11.41
N ALA A 194 -12.84 -21.91 10.15
CA ALA A 194 -13.13 -20.68 9.40
C ALA A 194 -14.63 -20.34 9.37
N GLY A 195 -15.49 -21.33 9.17
CA GLY A 195 -16.94 -21.13 9.09
C GLY A 195 -17.60 -20.58 10.38
N MET A 196 -16.87 -20.54 11.50
CA MET A 196 -17.35 -19.97 12.76
C MET A 196 -17.00 -18.48 12.93
N PHE A 197 -15.98 -17.99 12.22
CA PHE A 197 -15.38 -16.68 12.48
C PHE A 197 -15.40 -15.75 11.25
N LEU A 198 -15.48 -16.30 10.05
CA LEU A 198 -15.44 -15.49 8.84
C LEU A 198 -16.87 -15.25 8.31
N PRO A 199 -17.17 -14.02 7.85
CA PRO A 199 -18.43 -13.73 7.17
C PRO A 199 -18.53 -14.48 5.84
N ASP A 200 -19.75 -14.68 5.36
CA ASP A 200 -20.01 -15.28 4.04
C ASP A 200 -19.70 -14.30 2.89
N GLU A 201 -19.79 -12.98 3.17
CA GLU A 201 -19.46 -11.92 2.21
C GLU A 201 -17.95 -11.88 1.93
N PRO A 202 -17.54 -11.56 0.70
CA PRO A 202 -16.13 -11.40 0.38
C PRO A 202 -15.51 -10.24 1.18
N SER A 203 -14.24 -10.40 1.56
CA SER A 203 -13.48 -9.31 2.18
C SER A 203 -13.22 -8.20 1.15
N PRO A 204 -13.19 -6.92 1.53
CA PRO A 204 -12.73 -5.86 0.65
C PRO A 204 -11.24 -5.97 0.32
N ILE A 205 -10.50 -6.81 1.06
CA ILE A 205 -9.05 -6.99 0.92
C ILE A 205 -8.77 -8.24 0.09
N TRP A 206 -7.91 -8.08 -0.92
CA TRP A 206 -7.38 -9.16 -1.74
C TRP A 206 -5.89 -9.32 -1.48
N VAL A 207 -5.42 -10.55 -1.45
CA VAL A 207 -4.00 -10.90 -1.28
C VAL A 207 -3.44 -11.27 -2.63
N ALA A 208 -2.44 -10.54 -3.05
CA ALA A 208 -1.74 -10.73 -4.30
C ALA A 208 -0.29 -11.20 -4.03
N THR A 209 0.07 -12.38 -4.53
CA THR A 209 1.36 -13.02 -4.33
C THR A 209 1.67 -14.00 -5.47
N VAL A 210 2.76 -14.75 -5.37
CA VAL A 210 3.08 -15.87 -6.26
C VAL A 210 2.73 -17.21 -5.65
N GLU A 211 2.64 -18.26 -6.47
CA GLU A 211 2.55 -19.62 -5.96
C GLU A 211 3.71 -19.91 -5.00
N GLY A 212 3.40 -20.46 -3.81
CA GLY A 212 4.41 -20.68 -2.75
C GLY A 212 4.67 -19.48 -1.84
N GLY A 213 4.16 -18.28 -2.15
CA GLY A 213 4.13 -17.13 -1.25
C GLY A 213 5.50 -16.51 -0.92
N GLN A 214 6.58 -16.80 -1.65
CA GLN A 214 7.90 -16.22 -1.39
C GLN A 214 8.25 -15.13 -2.40
N ASN A 215 8.63 -13.94 -1.91
CA ASN A 215 8.99 -12.77 -2.71
C ASN A 215 7.88 -12.30 -3.67
N GLY A 216 6.62 -12.62 -3.36
CA GLY A 216 5.50 -12.44 -4.26
C GLY A 216 5.06 -10.99 -4.48
N ALA A 217 5.54 -10.03 -3.69
CA ALA A 217 5.25 -8.60 -3.95
C ALA A 217 5.72 -8.14 -5.34
N CYS A 218 6.62 -8.87 -5.97
CA CYS A 218 7.13 -8.56 -7.31
C CYS A 218 6.08 -8.68 -8.43
N ILE A 219 4.94 -9.32 -8.19
CA ILE A 219 3.87 -9.49 -9.19
C ILE A 219 3.31 -8.17 -9.71
N ILE A 220 3.43 -7.07 -8.96
CA ILE A 220 3.07 -5.74 -9.44
C ILE A 220 3.88 -5.31 -10.68
N GLN A 221 4.95 -6.02 -10.99
CA GLN A 221 5.78 -5.81 -12.17
C GLN A 221 5.58 -6.90 -13.25
N TYR A 222 4.66 -7.85 -13.03
CA TYR A 222 4.32 -8.84 -14.05
C TYR A 222 3.48 -8.20 -15.16
N PRO A 223 3.70 -8.58 -16.42
CA PRO A 223 2.87 -8.10 -17.52
C PRO A 223 1.39 -8.33 -17.25
N ASP A 224 0.58 -7.33 -17.53
CA ASP A 224 -0.89 -7.35 -17.44
C ASP A 224 -1.48 -7.73 -16.07
N PHE A 225 -0.64 -7.91 -15.02
CA PHE A 225 -1.15 -8.33 -13.71
C PHE A 225 -2.04 -7.25 -13.06
N LEU A 226 -1.61 -5.99 -13.10
CA LEU A 226 -2.38 -4.89 -12.49
C LEU A 226 -3.71 -4.68 -13.23
N ASP A 227 -3.73 -4.83 -14.56
CA ASP A 227 -4.96 -4.77 -15.35
C ASP A 227 -5.93 -5.90 -14.98
N GLN A 228 -5.42 -7.12 -14.84
CA GLN A 228 -6.23 -8.28 -14.41
C GLN A 228 -6.75 -8.12 -12.98
N ALA A 229 -5.96 -7.50 -12.11
CA ALA A 229 -6.38 -7.16 -10.76
C ALA A 229 -7.49 -6.11 -10.78
N ALA A 230 -7.36 -5.05 -11.60
CA ALA A 230 -8.39 -4.03 -11.79
C ALA A 230 -9.71 -4.63 -12.31
N GLU A 231 -9.65 -5.53 -13.31
CA GLU A 231 -10.84 -6.26 -13.77
C GLU A 231 -11.52 -7.06 -12.64
N THR A 232 -10.73 -7.65 -11.74
CA THR A 232 -11.24 -8.46 -10.63
C THR A 232 -11.85 -7.60 -9.52
N LEU A 233 -11.23 -6.45 -9.23
CA LEU A 233 -11.66 -5.52 -8.18
C LEU A 233 -12.76 -4.55 -8.67
N GLY A 234 -12.92 -4.41 -9.98
CA GLY A 234 -13.98 -3.60 -10.59
C GLY A 234 -13.57 -2.19 -10.99
N GLY A 235 -12.28 -1.87 -11.03
CA GLY A 235 -11.72 -0.58 -11.42
C GLY A 235 -10.40 -0.28 -10.71
N ASP A 236 -10.18 0.98 -10.41
CA ASP A 236 -9.00 1.45 -9.69
C ASP A 236 -8.87 0.82 -8.30
N PHE A 237 -7.64 0.72 -7.82
CA PHE A 237 -7.42 0.11 -6.52
C PHE A 237 -6.12 0.56 -5.85
N TYR A 238 -6.13 0.51 -4.52
CA TYR A 238 -4.95 0.72 -3.69
C TYR A 238 -4.13 -0.56 -3.56
N VAL A 239 -2.80 -0.40 -3.53
CA VAL A 239 -1.83 -1.46 -3.30
C VAL A 239 -1.04 -1.15 -2.04
N LEU A 240 -1.06 -2.06 -1.07
CA LEU A 240 -0.41 -1.95 0.23
C LEU A 240 0.72 -2.98 0.32
N PRO A 241 1.97 -2.63 -0.04
CA PRO A 241 3.11 -3.54 -0.07
C PRO A 241 3.83 -3.57 1.29
N SER A 242 3.19 -4.07 2.32
CA SER A 242 3.79 -4.18 3.66
C SER A 242 4.91 -5.21 3.72
N SER A 243 4.88 -6.24 2.88
CA SER A 243 5.83 -7.35 2.87
C SER A 243 6.46 -7.54 1.48
N ILE A 244 7.71 -8.06 1.44
CA ILE A 244 8.32 -8.53 0.18
C ILE A 244 7.63 -9.78 -0.37
N HIS A 245 6.81 -10.45 0.44
CA HIS A 245 6.18 -11.73 0.10
C HIS A 245 4.83 -11.57 -0.58
N GLU A 246 4.11 -10.49 -0.30
CA GLU A 246 2.76 -10.26 -0.78
C GLU A 246 2.41 -8.76 -0.79
N VAL A 247 1.44 -8.39 -1.57
CA VAL A 247 0.79 -7.08 -1.49
C VAL A 247 -0.69 -7.27 -1.25
N LEU A 248 -1.31 -6.33 -0.52
CA LEU A 248 -2.75 -6.29 -0.36
C LEU A 248 -3.34 -5.32 -1.39
N CYS A 249 -4.44 -5.71 -2.03
CA CYS A 249 -5.17 -4.88 -2.96
C CYS A 249 -6.56 -4.59 -2.39
N ILE A 250 -6.99 -3.33 -2.46
CA ILE A 250 -8.27 -2.83 -1.97
C ILE A 250 -8.86 -1.95 -3.05
N ALA A 251 -10.10 -2.23 -3.48
CA ALA A 251 -10.77 -1.41 -4.50
C ALA A 251 -10.87 0.06 -4.04
N ASP A 252 -10.62 1.00 -4.96
CA ASP A 252 -10.85 2.41 -4.73
C ASP A 252 -12.30 2.76 -5.10
N ASP A 253 -13.19 2.50 -4.17
CA ASP A 253 -14.62 2.81 -4.27
C ASP A 253 -15.01 4.06 -3.45
N GLY A 254 -14.02 4.80 -2.96
CA GLY A 254 -14.21 5.95 -2.09
C GLY A 254 -14.64 5.61 -0.66
N SER A 255 -14.68 4.33 -0.28
CA SER A 255 -15.08 3.90 1.06
C SER A 255 -14.00 4.06 2.12
N MET A 256 -12.74 4.17 1.71
CA MET A 256 -11.58 4.30 2.60
C MET A 256 -10.77 5.56 2.28
N GLU A 257 -10.45 6.33 3.30
CA GLU A 257 -9.53 7.47 3.17
C GLU A 257 -8.08 6.97 3.10
N LEU A 258 -7.27 7.57 2.24
CA LEU A 258 -5.84 7.24 2.09
C LEU A 258 -5.09 7.28 3.43
N SER A 259 -5.37 8.27 4.27
CA SER A 259 -4.78 8.40 5.60
C SER A 259 -5.03 7.17 6.49
N HIS A 260 -6.17 6.52 6.35
CA HIS A 260 -6.50 5.30 7.08
C HIS A 260 -5.73 4.09 6.56
N LEU A 261 -5.58 3.98 5.24
CA LEU A 261 -4.76 2.94 4.61
C LEU A 261 -3.28 3.07 5.00
N GLU A 262 -2.73 4.28 5.02
CA GLU A 262 -1.36 4.54 5.48
C GLU A 262 -1.14 4.17 6.95
N GLU A 263 -2.09 4.48 7.83
CA GLU A 263 -2.02 4.07 9.23
C GLU A 263 -2.08 2.54 9.37
N MET A 264 -2.90 1.88 8.56
CA MET A 264 -3.00 0.42 8.50
C MET A 264 -1.66 -0.20 8.10
N VAL A 265 -1.04 0.23 7.00
CA VAL A 265 0.27 -0.26 6.52
C VAL A 265 1.33 -0.08 7.60
N ARG A 266 1.41 1.11 8.19
CA ARG A 266 2.40 1.41 9.24
C ARG A 266 2.22 0.53 10.46
N THR A 267 0.98 0.35 10.90
CA THR A 267 0.67 -0.52 12.06
C THR A 267 1.05 -1.98 11.77
N ILE A 268 0.70 -2.51 10.60
CA ILE A 268 1.04 -3.89 10.19
C ILE A 268 2.56 -4.05 10.12
N ASN A 269 3.28 -3.09 9.53
CA ASN A 269 4.74 -3.13 9.44
C ASN A 269 5.41 -3.12 10.82
N GLU A 270 4.87 -2.39 11.78
CA GLU A 270 5.43 -2.33 13.13
C GLU A 270 5.17 -3.59 13.95
N THR A 271 4.01 -4.23 13.80
CA THR A 271 3.54 -5.28 14.69
C THR A 271 3.63 -6.69 14.12
N GLU A 272 3.44 -6.87 12.80
CA GLU A 272 3.28 -8.18 12.18
C GLU A 272 4.41 -8.54 11.21
N VAL A 273 5.02 -7.56 10.54
CA VAL A 273 6.05 -7.83 9.52
C VAL A 273 7.44 -7.80 10.13
N ALA A 274 8.19 -8.90 9.97
CA ALA A 274 9.58 -8.94 10.40
C ALA A 274 10.41 -7.84 9.70
N PRO A 275 11.34 -7.17 10.39
CA PRO A 275 12.11 -6.07 9.78
C PRO A 275 12.82 -6.43 8.47
N ALA A 276 13.22 -7.70 8.31
CA ALA A 276 13.88 -8.21 7.10
C ALA A 276 12.90 -8.41 5.92
N ASP A 277 11.61 -8.42 6.18
CA ASP A 277 10.58 -8.69 5.19
C ASP A 277 9.75 -7.44 4.83
N ARG A 278 9.98 -6.31 5.52
CA ARG A 278 9.28 -5.04 5.23
C ARG A 278 9.68 -4.52 3.86
N LEU A 279 8.67 -4.06 3.10
CA LEU A 279 8.90 -3.57 1.75
C LEU A 279 8.70 -2.04 1.67
N SER A 280 7.53 -1.52 2.00
CA SER A 280 7.25 -0.08 2.03
C SER A 280 6.26 0.27 3.13
N ASP A 281 6.36 1.50 3.64
CA ASP A 281 5.36 2.10 4.55
C ASP A 281 4.34 2.97 3.77
N ASN A 282 4.49 3.07 2.44
CA ASN A 282 3.62 3.85 1.58
C ASN A 282 2.47 3.01 1.04
N VAL A 283 1.39 3.69 0.70
CA VAL A 283 0.27 3.16 -0.09
C VAL A 283 0.47 3.58 -1.54
N PHE A 284 0.20 2.69 -2.47
CA PHE A 284 0.22 2.98 -3.91
C PHE A 284 -1.18 2.87 -4.48
N HIS A 285 -1.38 3.48 -5.63
CA HIS A 285 -2.62 3.45 -6.38
C HIS A 285 -2.37 2.95 -7.80
N TYR A 286 -3.29 2.18 -8.33
CA TYR A 286 -3.32 1.82 -9.73
C TYR A 286 -4.54 2.43 -10.41
N ASP A 287 -4.28 3.33 -11.34
CA ASP A 287 -5.25 3.94 -12.23
C ASP A 287 -5.47 3.01 -13.43
N SER A 288 -6.63 2.40 -13.50
CA SER A 288 -6.96 1.39 -14.51
C SER A 288 -7.28 1.98 -15.88
N GLU A 289 -7.59 3.27 -15.97
CA GLU A 289 -7.84 3.96 -17.24
C GLU A 289 -6.54 4.43 -17.89
N GLU A 290 -5.62 4.97 -17.11
CA GLU A 290 -4.33 5.47 -17.59
C GLU A 290 -3.21 4.41 -17.52
N HIS A 291 -3.46 3.27 -16.88
CA HIS A 291 -2.50 2.18 -16.63
C HIS A 291 -1.26 2.67 -15.85
N ILE A 292 -1.48 3.52 -14.83
CA ILE A 292 -0.44 4.12 -14.02
C ILE A 292 -0.42 3.50 -12.63
N PHE A 293 0.74 2.97 -12.23
CA PHE A 293 1.03 2.59 -10.85
C PHE A 293 1.92 3.65 -10.22
N GLU A 294 1.43 4.32 -9.19
CA GLU A 294 2.13 5.42 -8.54
C GLU A 294 1.85 5.47 -7.03
N ASN A 295 2.61 6.26 -6.27
CA ASN A 295 2.29 6.54 -4.88
C ASN A 295 0.90 7.19 -4.78
N ALA A 296 0.06 6.73 -3.88
CA ALA A 296 -1.32 7.18 -3.76
C ALA A 296 -1.45 8.70 -3.49
N ARG A 297 -0.50 9.30 -2.77
CA ARG A 297 -0.46 10.77 -2.60
C ARG A 297 -0.11 11.50 -3.90
N THR A 298 0.69 10.88 -4.77
CA THR A 298 0.98 11.43 -6.11
C THR A 298 -0.26 11.38 -6.97
N PHE A 299 -1.01 10.28 -6.90
CA PHE A 299 -2.30 10.13 -7.55
C PHE A 299 -3.29 11.21 -7.09
N GLU A 300 -3.51 11.36 -5.77
CA GLU A 300 -4.38 12.41 -5.22
C GLU A 300 -3.96 13.82 -5.70
N ALA A 301 -2.65 14.11 -5.68
CA ALA A 301 -2.15 15.39 -6.14
C ALA A 301 -2.34 15.58 -7.65
N ARG A 302 -2.19 14.53 -8.45
CA ARG A 302 -2.44 14.55 -9.90
C ARG A 302 -3.91 14.79 -10.20
N GLU A 303 -4.81 14.10 -9.51
CA GLU A 303 -6.26 14.30 -9.67
C GLU A 303 -6.69 15.69 -9.20
N ALA A 304 -6.18 16.18 -8.09
CA ALA A 304 -6.42 17.54 -7.63
C ALA A 304 -5.94 18.59 -8.67
N ALA A 305 -4.73 18.40 -9.23
CA ALA A 305 -4.22 19.29 -10.27
C ALA A 305 -5.03 19.19 -11.57
N ARG A 306 -5.57 18.01 -11.90
CA ARG A 306 -6.47 17.83 -13.06
C ARG A 306 -7.77 18.58 -12.88
N VAL A 307 -8.37 18.50 -11.69
CA VAL A 307 -9.54 19.28 -11.32
C VAL A 307 -9.23 20.78 -11.37
N GLU A 308 -8.09 21.22 -10.83
CA GLU A 308 -7.64 22.61 -10.89
C GLU A 308 -7.41 23.08 -12.34
N ALA A 309 -6.82 22.25 -13.19
CA ALA A 309 -6.61 22.55 -14.60
C ALA A 309 -7.94 22.64 -15.38
N MET A 310 -8.88 21.74 -15.11
CA MET A 310 -10.23 21.80 -15.66
C MET A 310 -10.95 23.12 -15.27
N LEU A 311 -10.74 23.55 -14.03
CA LEU A 311 -11.28 24.82 -13.54
C LEU A 311 -10.53 26.06 -14.10
N ALA A 312 -9.23 25.90 -14.44
CA ALA A 312 -8.37 26.99 -14.93
C ALA A 312 -8.41 27.14 -16.47
N ASP A 313 -8.77 26.12 -17.22
CA ASP A 313 -8.76 26.12 -18.69
C ASP A 313 -10.05 26.71 -19.31
N GLU A 314 -10.86 27.41 -18.52
CA GLU A 314 -11.83 28.36 -19.07
C GLU A 314 -11.05 29.51 -19.72
N PRO A 315 -11.19 29.71 -21.05
CA PRO A 315 -10.46 30.77 -21.72
C PRO A 315 -10.83 32.13 -21.08
N ALA A 316 -9.81 32.88 -20.65
CA ALA A 316 -9.91 34.26 -20.24
C ALA A 316 -10.36 35.15 -21.43
N GLY A 317 -11.54 34.89 -21.92
CA GLY A 317 -12.28 35.64 -22.94
C GLY A 317 -13.56 36.13 -22.30
N VAL A 318 -13.59 37.41 -22.02
CA VAL A 318 -14.75 38.18 -21.61
C VAL A 318 -16.03 37.66 -22.27
N MET A 319 -16.69 36.71 -21.63
CA MET A 319 -18.10 36.42 -21.74
C MET A 319 -18.69 36.52 -20.33
N GLU A 320 -19.85 37.14 -20.20
CA GLU A 320 -20.63 37.18 -18.98
C GLU A 320 -20.59 35.77 -18.35
N ALA A 321 -20.14 35.69 -17.08
CA ALA A 321 -19.95 34.43 -16.37
C ALA A 321 -21.26 33.63 -16.48
N ASP A 322 -21.24 32.59 -17.33
CA ASP A 322 -22.35 31.64 -17.38
C ASP A 322 -22.39 30.93 -16.04
N THR A 323 -23.37 31.29 -15.25
CA THR A 323 -23.71 30.57 -14.04
C THR A 323 -24.34 29.24 -14.45
N ILE A 324 -24.00 28.16 -13.75
CA ILE A 324 -24.63 26.85 -13.93
C ILE A 324 -25.57 26.54 -12.76
N THR A 325 -26.61 25.78 -13.07
CA THR A 325 -27.57 25.32 -12.07
C THR A 325 -26.98 24.21 -11.25
N MET A 326 -26.81 24.42 -9.94
CA MET A 326 -26.31 23.46 -8.96
C MET A 326 -27.30 23.29 -7.82
N LEU A 327 -27.11 22.23 -7.01
CA LEU A 327 -27.83 22.05 -5.77
C LEU A 327 -26.88 22.27 -4.59
N LEU A 328 -27.11 23.31 -3.79
CA LEU A 328 -26.37 23.53 -2.55
C LEU A 328 -27.05 22.80 -1.40
N VAL A 329 -26.27 21.99 -0.67
CA VAL A 329 -26.73 21.24 0.51
C VAL A 329 -25.94 21.68 1.73
N GLU A 330 -26.58 22.42 2.61
CA GLU A 330 -25.99 22.93 3.85
C GLU A 330 -26.36 22.04 5.06
N PRO A 331 -25.50 21.94 6.09
CA PRO A 331 -25.81 21.15 7.28
C PRO A 331 -27.09 21.64 7.97
N ASN A 332 -27.99 20.72 8.29
CA ASN A 332 -29.28 20.96 8.93
C ASN A 332 -30.28 21.80 8.11
N GLU A 333 -30.05 21.98 6.83
CA GLU A 333 -30.97 22.70 5.91
C GLU A 333 -31.42 21.77 4.78
N HIS A 334 -32.54 22.13 4.15
CA HIS A 334 -32.97 21.46 2.90
C HIS A 334 -32.10 21.93 1.74
N PRO A 335 -31.92 21.07 0.70
CA PRO A 335 -31.22 21.45 -0.51
C PRO A 335 -31.81 22.72 -1.16
N LYS A 336 -30.96 23.53 -1.77
CA LYS A 336 -31.32 24.75 -2.45
C LYS A 336 -30.78 24.73 -3.88
N VAL A 337 -31.64 24.93 -4.85
CA VAL A 337 -31.19 25.16 -6.23
C VAL A 337 -30.56 26.54 -6.29
N ILE A 338 -29.35 26.62 -6.78
CA ILE A 338 -28.60 27.87 -6.95
C ILE A 338 -28.09 28.01 -8.37
N GLU A 339 -27.88 29.24 -8.79
CA GLU A 339 -27.09 29.56 -9.99
C GLU A 339 -25.74 30.08 -9.49
N ALA A 340 -24.70 29.35 -9.75
CA ALA A 340 -23.36 29.67 -9.27
C ALA A 340 -22.32 29.59 -10.40
N LYS A 341 -21.26 30.36 -10.24
CA LYS A 341 -20.10 30.29 -11.12
C LYS A 341 -19.27 29.05 -10.79
N THR A 342 -18.59 28.53 -11.80
CA THR A 342 -17.72 27.33 -11.68
C THR A 342 -16.28 27.68 -11.35
N GLY A 343 -15.95 28.94 -11.14
CA GLY A 343 -14.62 29.38 -10.76
C GLY A 343 -14.19 28.76 -9.41
N LEU A 344 -12.93 28.34 -9.29
CA LEU A 344 -12.39 27.70 -8.08
C LEU A 344 -12.69 28.50 -6.80
N GLU A 345 -12.44 29.82 -6.82
CA GLU A 345 -12.68 30.70 -5.67
C GLU A 345 -14.19 30.76 -5.29
N ASP A 346 -15.08 30.75 -6.29
CA ASP A 346 -16.54 30.80 -6.07
C ASP A 346 -17.01 29.47 -5.42
N LEU A 347 -16.51 28.34 -5.90
CA LEU A 347 -16.83 27.00 -5.36
C LEU A 347 -16.25 26.82 -3.95
N GLN A 348 -15.01 27.19 -3.72
CA GLN A 348 -14.37 27.16 -2.40
C GLN A 348 -15.12 28.03 -1.38
N GLN A 349 -15.64 29.16 -1.80
CA GLN A 349 -16.46 30.02 -0.93
C GLN A 349 -17.79 29.35 -0.55
N LEU A 350 -18.41 28.61 -1.47
CA LEU A 350 -19.69 27.93 -1.23
C LEU A 350 -19.53 26.73 -0.28
N VAL A 351 -18.44 25.95 -0.40
CA VAL A 351 -18.19 24.80 0.49
C VAL A 351 -17.40 25.16 1.74
N GLY A 352 -16.81 26.37 1.78
CA GLY A 352 -16.12 26.90 2.96
C GLY A 352 -14.69 26.42 3.15
N GLY A 353 -13.95 26.06 2.08
CA GLY A 353 -12.55 25.64 2.12
C GLY A 353 -12.07 25.06 0.79
N PHE A 354 -10.97 24.32 0.82
CA PHE A 354 -10.50 23.57 -0.35
C PHE A 354 -11.55 22.57 -0.80
N ILE A 355 -11.63 22.34 -2.11
CA ILE A 355 -12.66 21.49 -2.70
C ILE A 355 -12.09 20.16 -3.17
N GLU A 356 -12.86 19.12 -2.99
CA GLU A 356 -12.72 17.80 -3.56
C GLU A 356 -13.97 17.44 -4.35
N VAL A 357 -13.83 16.68 -5.43
CA VAL A 357 -14.97 16.21 -6.21
C VAL A 357 -15.06 14.70 -6.08
N VAL A 358 -16.19 14.23 -5.58
CA VAL A 358 -16.47 12.80 -5.43
C VAL A 358 -17.60 12.37 -6.35
N TYR A 359 -17.54 11.14 -6.86
CA TYR A 359 -18.45 10.60 -7.87
C TYR A 359 -19.22 9.36 -7.36
N PRO A 360 -20.09 9.51 -6.34
CA PRO A 360 -20.74 8.37 -5.69
C PRO A 360 -21.90 7.77 -6.50
N PHE A 361 -22.17 8.26 -7.71
CA PHE A 361 -23.35 7.88 -8.49
C PHE A 361 -22.95 7.46 -9.90
N GLY A 362 -23.69 6.51 -10.47
CA GLY A 362 -23.55 6.15 -11.88
C GLY A 362 -24.18 7.17 -12.87
N ASP A 363 -24.70 8.29 -12.39
CA ASP A 363 -25.18 9.41 -13.20
C ASP A 363 -24.01 10.35 -13.51
N PRO A 364 -24.04 11.11 -14.62
CA PRO A 364 -23.04 12.14 -14.89
C PRO A 364 -23.22 13.35 -13.95
N VAL A 365 -22.97 13.16 -12.68
CA VAL A 365 -23.12 14.14 -11.60
C VAL A 365 -21.98 13.96 -10.62
N GLY A 366 -21.35 15.08 -10.22
CA GLY A 366 -20.32 15.13 -9.19
C GLY A 366 -20.81 15.82 -7.92
N LEU A 367 -20.24 15.45 -6.79
CA LEU A 367 -20.38 16.18 -5.52
C LEU A 367 -19.10 16.97 -5.26
N ILE A 368 -19.21 18.30 -5.12
CA ILE A 368 -18.10 19.16 -4.72
C ILE A 368 -18.21 19.34 -3.20
N VAL A 369 -17.26 18.79 -2.47
CA VAL A 369 -17.24 18.77 -1.01
C VAL A 369 -16.05 19.57 -0.45
N ASN A 370 -16.04 19.84 0.84
CA ASN A 370 -14.86 20.41 1.51
C ASN A 370 -13.88 19.29 1.83
N GLU A 371 -12.71 19.32 1.20
CA GLU A 371 -11.63 18.32 1.33
C GLU A 371 -11.22 18.08 2.79
N GLU A 372 -11.10 19.14 3.57
CA GLU A 372 -10.67 19.07 4.99
C GLU A 372 -11.86 19.09 5.96
N GLY A 373 -13.08 18.97 5.49
CA GLY A 373 -14.29 19.18 6.30
C GLY A 373 -14.37 18.33 7.55
N LYS A 374 -14.03 17.04 7.44
CA LYS A 374 -13.99 16.09 8.58
C LYS A 374 -12.83 16.39 9.53
N ILE A 375 -11.64 16.70 8.99
CA ILE A 375 -10.43 17.01 9.76
C ILE A 375 -10.60 18.30 10.55
N ASN A 376 -11.20 19.30 9.95
CA ASN A 376 -11.49 20.60 10.56
C ASN A 376 -12.71 20.58 11.48
N GLY A 377 -13.37 19.41 11.61
CA GLY A 377 -14.52 19.23 12.49
C GLY A 377 -15.76 20.03 12.05
N LEU A 378 -15.94 20.20 10.75
CA LEU A 378 -17.17 20.81 10.24
C LEU A 378 -18.40 19.98 10.62
N PRO A 379 -19.58 20.57 10.73
CA PRO A 379 -20.79 19.84 11.04
C PRO A 379 -21.06 18.76 9.98
N LEU A 380 -21.32 17.51 10.44
CA LEU A 380 -21.73 16.44 9.54
C LEU A 380 -23.07 16.79 8.89
N ASN A 381 -23.18 16.49 7.58
CA ASN A 381 -24.28 16.99 6.73
C ASN A 381 -25.21 15.87 6.24
N ARG A 382 -24.71 15.00 5.36
CA ARG A 382 -25.48 13.90 4.75
C ARG A 382 -24.65 12.64 4.75
N ALA A 383 -25.29 11.49 4.93
CA ALA A 383 -24.70 10.18 4.76
C ALA A 383 -24.76 9.78 3.27
N LEU A 384 -23.64 9.27 2.75
CA LEU A 384 -23.62 8.55 1.49
C LEU A 384 -23.94 7.08 1.74
N ARG A 385 -24.78 6.50 0.88
CA ARG A 385 -25.28 5.14 1.06
C ARG A 385 -25.10 4.33 -0.21
N ASP A 386 -24.76 3.07 0.00
CA ASP A 386 -24.68 2.07 -1.07
C ASP A 386 -26.07 1.63 -1.58
N GLU A 387 -26.09 0.72 -2.53
CA GLU A 387 -27.31 0.14 -3.11
C GLU A 387 -28.18 -0.63 -2.07
N ASN A 388 -27.58 -1.07 -0.96
CA ASN A 388 -28.28 -1.75 0.14
C ASN A 388 -28.79 -0.76 1.19
N ASN A 389 -28.63 0.56 0.95
CA ASN A 389 -28.96 1.65 1.87
C ASN A 389 -28.10 1.66 3.15
N GLU A 390 -26.90 1.04 3.11
CA GLU A 390 -25.91 1.12 4.18
C GLU A 390 -25.08 2.38 4.05
N VAL A 391 -24.74 3.01 5.19
CA VAL A 391 -23.93 4.22 5.21
C VAL A 391 -22.47 3.81 5.07
N TYR A 392 -21.83 4.19 3.98
CA TYR A 392 -20.40 3.97 3.78
C TYR A 392 -19.57 5.24 4.04
N ASP A 393 -20.14 6.44 3.84
CA ASP A 393 -19.47 7.69 4.14
C ASP A 393 -20.42 8.79 4.64
N VAL A 394 -19.86 9.89 5.19
CA VAL A 394 -20.61 11.05 5.68
C VAL A 394 -19.92 12.32 5.25
N ILE A 395 -20.61 13.19 4.52
CA ILE A 395 -20.10 14.49 4.11
C ILE A 395 -20.12 15.46 5.31
N ALA A 396 -19.04 16.20 5.51
CA ALA A 396 -18.90 17.24 6.52
C ALA A 396 -18.84 18.65 5.85
N GLY A 397 -19.58 19.59 6.39
CA GLY A 397 -19.71 20.94 5.82
C GLY A 397 -20.77 21.03 4.74
N SER A 398 -20.80 22.17 4.03
CA SER A 398 -21.67 22.39 2.86
C SER A 398 -21.06 21.68 1.65
N PHE A 399 -21.92 21.20 0.75
CA PHE A 399 -21.47 20.60 -0.51
C PHE A 399 -22.41 20.99 -1.66
N LEU A 400 -21.90 20.85 -2.87
CA LEU A 400 -22.65 21.14 -4.10
C LEU A 400 -22.87 19.85 -4.88
N VAL A 401 -24.03 19.76 -5.54
CA VAL A 401 -24.29 18.73 -6.55
C VAL A 401 -24.28 19.44 -7.90
N THR A 402 -23.47 18.96 -8.84
CA THR A 402 -23.30 19.56 -10.17
C THR A 402 -23.39 18.50 -11.26
N GLY A 403 -23.86 18.87 -12.43
CA GLY A 403 -23.78 18.00 -13.61
C GLY A 403 -22.35 17.92 -14.12
N LEU A 404 -22.04 16.85 -14.86
CA LEU A 404 -20.75 16.66 -15.53
C LEU A 404 -20.95 16.74 -17.04
N THR A 405 -20.00 17.37 -17.73
CA THR A 405 -19.83 17.37 -19.18
C THR A 405 -18.56 16.59 -19.55
N GLU A 406 -18.25 16.48 -20.83
CA GLU A 406 -17.03 15.78 -21.28
C GLU A 406 -15.74 16.43 -20.72
N ASP A 407 -15.77 17.75 -20.44
CA ASP A 407 -14.56 18.49 -20.09
C ASP A 407 -14.70 19.37 -18.82
N SER A 408 -15.89 19.48 -18.21
CA SER A 408 -16.08 20.37 -17.06
C SER A 408 -17.40 20.16 -16.30
N PHE A 409 -17.64 20.97 -15.27
CA PHE A 409 -18.92 21.04 -14.59
C PHE A 409 -20.00 21.64 -15.50
N GLY A 410 -21.20 21.09 -15.43
CA GLY A 410 -22.37 21.50 -16.19
C GLY A 410 -23.58 21.76 -15.32
N SER A 411 -24.59 22.43 -15.88
CA SER A 411 -25.88 22.61 -15.21
C SER A 411 -26.55 21.25 -14.96
N LEU A 412 -27.09 21.06 -13.78
CA LEU A 412 -28.01 19.97 -13.52
C LEU A 412 -29.24 20.10 -14.43
N THR A 413 -29.64 18.98 -15.03
CA THR A 413 -30.93 18.94 -15.72
C THR A 413 -32.08 18.98 -14.71
N PRO A 414 -33.30 19.42 -15.12
CA PRO A 414 -34.45 19.43 -14.22
C PRO A 414 -34.77 18.05 -13.59
N GLU A 415 -34.44 16.96 -14.29
CA GLU A 415 -34.61 15.60 -13.79
C GLU A 415 -33.57 15.27 -12.70
N GLN A 416 -32.30 15.63 -12.93
CA GLN A 416 -31.23 15.50 -11.93
C GLN A 416 -31.51 16.35 -10.70
N VAL A 417 -31.93 17.61 -10.86
CA VAL A 417 -32.33 18.47 -9.74
C VAL A 417 -33.38 17.78 -8.90
N GLY A 418 -34.46 17.28 -9.50
CA GLY A 418 -35.53 16.60 -8.76
C GLY A 418 -35.06 15.34 -8.05
N LYS A 419 -34.21 14.53 -8.72
CA LYS A 419 -33.63 13.30 -8.14
C LYS A 419 -32.74 13.59 -6.92
N PHE A 420 -31.80 14.51 -7.04
CA PHE A 420 -30.84 14.79 -5.98
C PHE A 420 -31.43 15.70 -4.88
N GLU A 421 -32.42 16.53 -5.21
CA GLU A 421 -33.21 17.24 -4.19
C GLU A 421 -33.99 16.25 -3.31
N GLU A 422 -34.57 15.21 -3.89
CA GLU A 422 -35.26 14.16 -3.14
C GLU A 422 -34.28 13.33 -2.33
N LEU A 423 -33.12 12.94 -2.91
CA LEU A 423 -32.10 12.12 -2.28
C LEU A 423 -31.52 12.80 -1.03
N PHE A 424 -31.19 14.10 -1.14
CA PHE A 424 -30.60 14.87 -0.04
C PHE A 424 -31.62 15.73 0.73
N HIS A 425 -32.93 15.52 0.48
CA HIS A 425 -33.98 16.35 1.06
C HIS A 425 -33.86 16.46 2.57
N GLN A 426 -33.76 15.31 3.24
CA GLN A 426 -33.87 15.26 4.69
C GLN A 426 -32.52 15.47 5.37
N PRO A 427 -32.34 16.55 6.17
CA PRO A 427 -31.17 16.70 7.03
C PRO A 427 -31.04 15.56 8.02
N GLU A 428 -29.79 15.21 8.38
CA GLU A 428 -29.48 14.06 9.23
C GLU A 428 -28.71 14.48 10.49
N ALA A 429 -28.99 13.80 11.59
CA ALA A 429 -28.22 13.87 12.83
C ALA A 429 -27.38 12.58 12.94
N PHE A 430 -26.14 12.72 13.37
CA PHE A 430 -25.19 11.61 13.44
C PHE A 430 -24.89 11.20 14.88
N VAL A 431 -25.05 9.92 15.17
CA VAL A 431 -24.77 9.34 16.48
C VAL A 431 -23.69 8.28 16.34
N LYS A 432 -22.56 8.47 17.04
CA LYS A 432 -21.48 7.48 17.06
C LYS A 432 -21.85 6.34 18.00
N MET A 433 -21.95 5.13 17.48
CA MET A 433 -22.21 3.90 18.24
C MET A 433 -21.01 2.93 18.10
N GLY A 434 -20.04 3.06 19.00
CA GLY A 434 -18.82 2.27 18.92
C GLY A 434 -17.94 2.70 17.72
N ARG A 435 -17.76 1.81 16.74
CA ARG A 435 -17.03 2.08 15.50
C ARG A 435 -17.95 2.53 14.35
N SER A 436 -19.26 2.44 14.51
CA SER A 436 -20.22 2.79 13.47
C SER A 436 -20.86 4.16 13.72
N ILE A 437 -21.18 4.88 12.65
CA ILE A 437 -21.94 6.13 12.66
C ILE A 437 -23.37 5.79 12.20
N MET A 438 -24.36 6.17 13.00
CA MET A 438 -25.76 6.06 12.62
C MET A 438 -26.28 7.43 12.19
N ALA A 439 -26.79 7.52 10.97
CA ALA A 439 -27.45 8.71 10.45
C ALA A 439 -28.95 8.61 10.73
N ILE A 440 -29.50 9.63 11.41
CA ILE A 440 -30.90 9.69 11.83
C ILE A 440 -31.54 10.92 11.15
N PRO A 441 -32.57 10.76 10.30
CA PRO A 441 -33.28 11.89 9.71
C PRO A 441 -33.83 12.85 10.77
N ILE A 442 -33.63 14.15 10.55
CA ILE A 442 -34.18 15.22 11.44
C ILE A 442 -35.56 15.59 10.90
N PRO A 443 -36.66 15.41 11.65
CA PRO A 443 -37.99 15.81 11.20
C PRO A 443 -38.11 17.31 10.95
N ASP A 444 -38.90 17.73 9.96
CA ASP A 444 -39.12 19.15 9.57
C ASP A 444 -39.62 20.01 10.73
N GLU A 445 -40.44 19.46 11.61
CA GLU A 445 -40.89 20.10 12.82
C GLU A 445 -39.75 20.51 13.77
N ALA A 446 -38.69 19.69 13.83
CA ALA A 446 -37.51 19.96 14.62
C ALA A 446 -36.61 21.03 13.98
N LEU A 447 -36.58 21.10 12.64
CA LEU A 447 -35.85 22.13 11.90
C LEU A 447 -36.49 23.50 12.12
N GLN A 448 -37.82 23.61 11.97
CA GLN A 448 -38.57 24.84 12.20
C GLN A 448 -38.40 25.37 13.64
N SER A 449 -38.33 24.51 14.64
CA SER A 449 -38.08 24.92 16.03
C SER A 449 -36.65 25.47 16.21
N ARG A 450 -35.65 24.97 15.50
CA ARG A 450 -34.27 25.49 15.53
C ARG A 450 -34.14 26.83 14.81
N GLU A 451 -34.83 27.03 13.68
CA GLU A 451 -34.89 28.29 12.99
C GLU A 451 -35.56 29.38 13.84
N ALA A 452 -36.62 29.01 14.55
CA ALA A 452 -37.30 29.91 15.47
C ALA A 452 -36.41 30.34 16.65
N VAL A 453 -35.57 29.43 17.16
CA VAL A 453 -34.58 29.72 18.20
C VAL A 453 -33.44 30.57 17.68
N LYS A 454 -32.91 30.29 16.49
CA LYS A 454 -31.85 31.08 15.84
C LYS A 454 -32.35 32.53 15.55
N ALA A 455 -33.55 32.69 15.01
CA ALA A 455 -34.17 33.97 14.77
C ALA A 455 -34.42 34.75 16.08
N ALA A 456 -34.76 34.08 17.18
CA ALA A 456 -34.92 34.69 18.47
C ALA A 456 -33.58 35.12 19.12
N GLU A 457 -32.51 34.42 18.88
CA GLU A 457 -31.14 34.78 19.32
C GLU A 457 -30.57 35.98 18.53
N GLU A 458 -30.87 36.08 17.23
CA GLU A 458 -30.50 37.24 16.40
C GLU A 458 -31.26 38.53 16.78
N ILE A 459 -32.49 38.40 17.23
CA ILE A 459 -33.32 39.53 17.66
C ILE A 459 -33.04 39.94 19.12
N GLY A 460 -32.60 38.98 19.95
CA GLY A 460 -32.24 39.18 21.34
C GLY A 460 -30.74 39.51 21.47
N GLY A 461 -30.42 40.81 21.34
CA GLY A 461 -29.05 41.29 21.52
C GLY A 461 -28.42 40.84 22.85
N LYS A 462 -27.17 40.38 22.78
CA LYS A 462 -26.35 39.84 23.89
C LYS A 462 -26.55 40.62 25.20
N PRO A 463 -26.83 39.95 26.33
CA PRO A 463 -26.81 40.61 27.63
C PRO A 463 -25.38 41.02 27.98
N LYS A 464 -25.19 42.34 28.20
CA LYS A 464 -23.94 42.89 28.71
C LYS A 464 -23.65 42.30 30.08
N HIS A 465 -22.72 41.40 30.19
CA HIS A 465 -22.13 40.99 31.48
C HIS A 465 -21.44 42.20 32.11
N LYS A 466 -22.06 42.80 33.14
CA LYS A 466 -21.41 43.70 34.09
C LYS A 466 -20.45 42.85 34.95
N ARG A 467 -19.15 43.16 34.85
CA ARG A 467 -18.17 42.70 35.84
C ARG A 467 -18.52 43.30 37.20
N PRO A 468 -18.47 42.55 38.32
CA PRO A 468 -18.52 43.16 39.66
C PRO A 468 -17.17 43.87 39.90
N GLU A 469 -17.27 45.14 40.29
CA GLU A 469 -16.17 45.90 40.87
C GLU A 469 -15.79 45.26 42.22
N HIS A 470 -14.52 44.88 42.37
CA HIS A 470 -13.90 44.55 43.63
C HIS A 470 -13.49 45.86 44.30
N ASP A 471 -14.26 46.33 45.26
CA ASP A 471 -13.83 47.33 46.24
C ASP A 471 -12.85 46.65 47.22
N GLY A 472 -11.68 47.26 47.35
CA GLY A 472 -10.66 46.88 48.31
C GLY A 472 -11.00 47.27 49.75
N HIS A 473 -10.57 46.43 50.64
CA HIS A 473 -9.95 46.81 51.94
C HIS A 473 -9.03 45.65 52.36
#